data_a5916b68779bb6b48be0184e4882634b
#
_entry.id   a5916b68779bb6b48be0184e4882634b
#
_cell.length_a   1.000
_cell.length_b   1.000
_cell.length_c   1.000
_cell.angle_alpha   90.00
_cell.angle_beta   90.00
_cell.angle_gamma   90.00
#
_symmetry.space_group_name_H-M   'P 1'
#
loop_
_entity.id
_entity.type
_entity.pdbx_description
1 polymer ?
#
loop_
_entity_poly.entity_id
_entity_poly.type
_entity_poly.pdbx_seq_one_letter_code
_entity_poly.pdbx_strand_id
1 'polypeptide(L)'
;MLGGSMNARSEVRAVHVGGPKQRLRFLEEGKVDAAAVMEPWITVAAKKGMKIICEAFYEGAEVATPDVDPPMYAAIHRAIIKAVARINQDIRPYLKHMIREVPAEVMRLTEDDFYLPRFRYVAPRPYTREEYEHLHEWMTGWGLLDPQSGYDRIVGAKISASA
;
A
#
# COMPACT_ATOMS: atom_id res chain seq x y z
N MET A 1 6.96 -1.77 -15.37
CA MET A 1 7.28 -2.66 -16.50
C MET A 1 8.35 -3.66 -16.07
N LEU A 2 7.96 -4.89 -15.74
CA LEU A 2 8.84 -6.05 -15.67
C LEU A 2 8.70 -6.81 -17.01
N GLY A 3 9.00 -6.16 -18.09
CA GLY A 3 8.64 -6.63 -19.42
C GLY A 3 9.82 -6.94 -20.35
N GLY A 4 11.00 -7.16 -19.82
CA GLY A 4 12.14 -7.32 -20.72
C GLY A 4 12.61 -8.76 -20.97
N SER A 5 12.55 -9.63 -19.98
CA SER A 5 13.20 -10.94 -20.11
C SER A 5 12.61 -12.04 -19.23
N MET A 6 11.61 -11.75 -18.39
CA MET A 6 11.05 -12.75 -17.47
C MET A 6 9.54 -12.87 -17.64
N ASN A 7 9.04 -14.08 -17.82
CA ASN A 7 7.61 -14.34 -17.79
C ASN A 7 7.17 -14.54 -16.32
N ALA A 8 6.70 -13.46 -15.69
CA ALA A 8 6.31 -13.49 -14.29
C ALA A 8 5.25 -14.55 -13.94
N ARG A 9 4.41 -14.96 -14.90
CA ARG A 9 3.40 -16.00 -14.67
C ARG A 9 3.97 -17.41 -14.54
N SER A 10 5.06 -17.71 -15.26
CA SER A 10 5.65 -19.05 -15.30
C SER A 10 6.95 -19.16 -14.49
N GLU A 11 7.66 -18.05 -14.29
CA GLU A 11 8.99 -18.06 -13.69
C GLU A 11 9.01 -17.57 -12.25
N VAL A 12 7.94 -16.89 -11.79
CA VAL A 12 7.83 -16.40 -10.42
C VAL A 12 6.77 -17.17 -9.66
N ARG A 13 7.17 -17.84 -8.60
CA ARG A 13 6.26 -18.50 -7.66
C ARG A 13 5.91 -17.57 -6.51
N ALA A 14 4.68 -17.11 -6.45
CA ALA A 14 4.18 -16.31 -5.33
C ALA A 14 3.94 -17.19 -4.08
N VAL A 15 4.45 -16.75 -2.93
CA VAL A 15 4.27 -17.40 -1.63
C VAL A 15 3.58 -16.43 -0.68
N HIS A 16 2.43 -16.81 -0.14
CA HIS A 16 1.70 -16.01 0.84
C HIS A 16 2.20 -16.29 2.25
N VAL A 17 2.84 -15.29 2.88
CA VAL A 17 3.49 -15.44 4.19
C VAL A 17 3.03 -14.39 5.21
N GLY A 18 1.88 -13.80 5.02
CA GLY A 18 1.32 -12.82 5.95
C GLY A 18 1.91 -11.41 5.84
N GLY A 19 2.07 -10.73 6.97
CA GLY A 19 2.46 -9.33 7.03
C GLY A 19 3.94 -9.04 6.72
N PRO A 20 4.33 -7.75 6.60
CA PRO A 20 5.69 -7.35 6.20
C PRO A 20 6.80 -7.92 7.10
N LYS A 21 6.61 -7.96 8.42
CA LYS A 21 7.54 -8.58 9.37
C LYS A 21 7.83 -10.03 9.02
N GLN A 22 6.77 -10.81 8.74
CA GLN A 22 6.88 -12.23 8.39
C GLN A 22 7.57 -12.43 7.05
N ARG A 23 7.25 -11.58 6.05
CA ARG A 23 7.88 -11.62 4.73
C ARG A 23 9.37 -11.35 4.81
N LEU A 24 9.77 -10.35 5.60
CA LEU A 24 11.18 -10.04 5.82
C LEU A 24 11.90 -11.22 6.50
N ARG A 25 11.29 -11.84 7.51
CA ARG A 25 11.84 -13.02 8.16
C ARG A 25 12.05 -14.18 7.18
N PHE A 26 11.10 -14.44 6.27
CA PHE A 26 11.27 -15.50 5.27
C PHE A 26 12.41 -15.22 4.29
N LEU A 27 12.63 -13.94 3.95
CA LEU A 27 13.77 -13.51 3.14
C LEU A 27 15.09 -13.73 3.90
N GLU A 28 15.17 -13.39 5.19
CA GLU A 28 16.33 -13.62 6.06
C GLU A 28 16.68 -15.11 6.22
N GLU A 29 15.65 -15.94 6.30
CA GLU A 29 15.79 -17.40 6.42
C GLU A 29 16.06 -18.09 5.07
N GLY A 30 16.16 -17.35 3.97
CA GLY A 30 16.35 -17.91 2.62
C GLY A 30 15.20 -18.77 2.12
N LYS A 31 14.00 -18.61 2.68
CA LYS A 31 12.78 -19.33 2.27
C LYS A 31 12.12 -18.74 1.03
N VAL A 32 12.45 -17.50 0.72
CA VAL A 32 12.05 -16.78 -0.48
C VAL A 32 13.25 -15.97 -0.99
N ASP A 33 13.31 -15.75 -2.31
CA ASP A 33 14.40 -15.03 -2.97
C ASP A 33 14.16 -13.51 -2.97
N ALA A 34 12.90 -13.09 -2.89
CA ALA A 34 12.48 -11.69 -2.82
C ALA A 34 11.21 -11.54 -2.00
N ALA A 35 10.99 -10.37 -1.43
CA ALA A 35 9.80 -10.06 -0.64
C ALA A 35 9.28 -8.65 -0.94
N ALA A 36 7.97 -8.52 -1.10
CA ALA A 36 7.30 -7.21 -1.15
C ALA A 36 7.03 -6.75 0.30
N VAL A 37 7.62 -5.65 0.67
CA VAL A 37 7.43 -5.01 1.99
C VAL A 37 7.16 -3.52 1.83
N MET A 38 6.63 -2.89 2.86
CA MET A 38 6.39 -1.45 2.92
C MET A 38 7.15 -0.85 4.10
N GLU A 39 7.26 0.47 4.17
CA GLU A 39 7.83 1.11 5.35
C GLU A 39 7.00 0.77 6.62
N PRO A 40 7.66 0.60 7.75
CA PRO A 40 9.12 0.80 8.04
C PRO A 40 10.01 -0.40 7.67
N TRP A 41 9.46 -1.48 7.15
CA TRP A 41 10.19 -2.73 6.88
C TRP A 41 11.14 -2.65 5.69
N ILE A 42 10.94 -1.70 4.75
CA ILE A 42 11.93 -1.38 3.70
C ILE A 42 13.20 -0.84 4.35
N THR A 43 13.05 0.11 5.27
CA THR A 43 14.17 0.68 6.04
C THR A 43 14.90 -0.40 6.84
N VAL A 44 14.18 -1.29 7.53
CA VAL A 44 14.78 -2.43 8.26
C VAL A 44 15.55 -3.33 7.31
N ALA A 45 14.99 -3.70 6.15
CA ALA A 45 15.65 -4.55 5.16
C ALA A 45 16.94 -3.90 4.64
N ALA A 46 16.91 -2.62 4.30
CA ALA A 46 18.06 -1.87 3.82
C ALA A 46 19.18 -1.81 4.88
N LYS A 47 18.83 -1.54 6.16
CA LYS A 47 19.79 -1.53 7.28
C LYS A 47 20.39 -2.92 7.56
N LYS A 48 19.71 -3.99 7.20
CA LYS A 48 20.23 -5.37 7.27
C LYS A 48 21.07 -5.76 6.04
N GLY A 49 21.31 -4.81 5.12
CA GLY A 49 22.14 -5.02 3.93
C GLY A 49 21.41 -5.68 2.76
N MET A 50 20.08 -5.79 2.82
CA MET A 50 19.31 -6.32 1.70
C MET A 50 19.23 -5.31 0.56
N LYS A 51 19.23 -5.80 -0.68
CA LYS A 51 19.11 -4.94 -1.86
C LYS A 51 17.67 -4.61 -2.16
N ILE A 52 17.39 -3.33 -2.35
CA ILE A 52 16.12 -2.88 -2.92
C ILE A 52 16.19 -3.06 -4.43
N ILE A 53 15.38 -3.96 -4.96
CA ILE A 53 15.37 -4.31 -6.39
C ILE A 53 14.52 -3.31 -7.17
N CYS A 54 13.34 -2.96 -6.63
CA CYS A 54 12.46 -1.95 -7.19
C CYS A 54 11.63 -1.30 -6.08
N GLU A 55 11.16 -0.10 -6.34
CA GLU A 55 10.20 0.60 -5.50
C GLU A 55 8.95 0.91 -6.34
N ALA A 56 7.78 0.66 -5.77
CA ALA A 56 6.51 1.01 -6.37
C ALA A 56 5.68 1.81 -5.36
N PHE A 57 5.01 2.83 -5.86
CA PHE A 57 3.98 3.52 -5.09
C PHE A 57 2.63 2.93 -5.48
N TYR A 58 1.79 2.64 -4.52
CA TYR A 58 0.45 2.17 -4.75
C TYR A 58 -0.55 3.04 -3.99
N GLU A 59 -1.73 3.17 -4.53
CA GLU A 59 -2.84 3.82 -3.86
C GLU A 59 -3.62 2.78 -3.07
N GLY A 60 -3.82 3.02 -1.78
CA GLY A 60 -4.73 2.23 -0.95
C GLY A 60 -6.16 2.70 -1.20
N ALA A 61 -7.12 1.79 -1.09
CA ALA A 61 -8.53 2.12 -1.14
C ALA A 61 -9.14 2.09 0.27
N GLU A 62 -9.99 3.06 0.56
CA GLU A 62 -10.85 3.03 1.74
C GLU A 62 -12.07 2.19 1.43
N VAL A 63 -12.36 1.24 2.31
CA VAL A 63 -13.50 0.34 2.18
C VAL A 63 -14.41 0.56 3.37
N ALA A 64 -15.69 0.80 3.09
CA ALA A 64 -16.72 1.00 4.11
C ALA A 64 -17.81 -0.08 3.99
N THR A 65 -18.43 -0.39 5.12
CA THR A 65 -19.63 -1.25 5.15
C THR A 65 -20.84 -0.51 4.60
N PRO A 66 -21.87 -1.20 4.09
CA PRO A 66 -23.04 -0.56 3.49
C PRO A 66 -23.86 0.33 4.43
N ASP A 67 -23.67 0.16 5.74
CA ASP A 67 -24.36 0.89 6.82
C ASP A 67 -23.67 2.20 7.23
N VAL A 68 -22.48 2.49 6.69
CA VAL A 68 -21.84 3.80 6.88
C VAL A 68 -22.66 4.88 6.19
N ASP A 69 -23.15 5.83 6.98
CA ASP A 69 -23.93 6.94 6.44
C ASP A 69 -23.06 7.99 5.75
N PRO A 70 -23.62 8.73 4.75
CA PRO A 70 -22.87 9.75 4.03
C PRO A 70 -22.26 10.85 4.91
N PRO A 71 -22.92 11.39 5.95
CA PRO A 71 -22.32 12.35 6.87
C PRO A 71 -21.10 11.84 7.60
N MET A 72 -21.12 10.60 8.10
CA MET A 72 -19.99 9.96 8.76
C MET A 72 -18.82 9.80 7.79
N TYR A 73 -19.09 9.28 6.58
CA TYR A 73 -18.06 9.17 5.54
C TYR A 73 -17.43 10.53 5.22
N ALA A 74 -18.24 11.55 4.99
CA ALA A 74 -17.75 12.90 4.70
C ALA A 74 -16.88 13.47 5.84
N ALA A 75 -17.20 13.17 7.09
CA ALA A 75 -16.39 13.58 8.23
C ALA A 75 -15.03 12.87 8.26
N ILE A 76 -15.00 11.57 8.02
CA ILE A 76 -13.76 10.77 7.92
C ILE A 76 -12.91 11.27 6.75
N HIS A 77 -13.51 11.45 5.58
CA HIS A 77 -12.83 11.93 4.37
C HIS A 77 -12.16 13.29 4.60
N ARG A 78 -12.88 14.25 5.19
CA ARG A 78 -12.29 15.55 5.57
C ARG A 78 -11.14 15.43 6.55
N ALA A 79 -11.24 14.50 7.51
CA ALA A 79 -10.17 14.26 8.47
C ALA A 79 -8.92 13.70 7.79
N ILE A 80 -9.07 12.76 6.85
CA ILE A 80 -7.96 12.18 6.08
C ILE A 80 -7.31 13.24 5.19
N ILE A 81 -8.09 14.08 4.48
CA ILE A 81 -7.54 15.20 3.69
C ILE A 81 -6.65 16.10 4.56
N LYS A 82 -7.12 16.48 5.76
CA LYS A 82 -6.35 17.29 6.69
C LYS A 82 -5.08 16.58 7.19
N ALA A 83 -5.17 15.28 7.45
CA ALA A 83 -4.02 14.49 7.87
C ALA A 83 -2.98 14.41 6.77
N VAL A 84 -3.37 14.10 5.53
CA VAL A 84 -2.51 14.06 4.36
C VAL A 84 -1.79 15.39 4.13
N ALA A 85 -2.52 16.51 4.21
CA ALA A 85 -1.94 17.84 4.06
C ALA A 85 -0.84 18.11 5.11
N ARG A 86 -1.09 17.76 6.38
CA ARG A 86 -0.13 17.93 7.47
C ARG A 86 1.09 17.02 7.31
N ILE A 87 0.88 15.77 6.97
CA ILE A 87 1.97 14.81 6.77
C ILE A 87 2.86 15.24 5.60
N ASN A 88 2.26 15.67 4.48
CA ASN A 88 3.01 16.12 3.31
C ASN A 88 3.74 17.45 3.55
N GLN A 89 3.29 18.27 4.50
CA GLN A 89 4.00 19.48 4.91
C GLN A 89 5.30 19.16 5.66
N ASP A 90 5.24 18.25 6.61
CA ASP A 90 6.39 17.68 7.32
C ASP A 90 6.04 16.32 7.90
N ILE A 91 6.67 15.27 7.39
CA ILE A 91 6.47 13.90 7.85
C ILE A 91 7.17 13.59 9.17
N ARG A 92 8.24 14.33 9.53
CA ARG A 92 9.11 14.00 10.67
C ARG A 92 8.37 13.82 11.99
N PRO A 93 7.42 14.68 12.39
CA PRO A 93 6.67 14.48 13.65
C PRO A 93 5.89 13.17 13.71
N TYR A 94 5.66 12.53 12.58
CA TYR A 94 4.86 11.31 12.43
C TYR A 94 5.70 10.04 12.31
N LEU A 95 7.02 10.14 12.06
CA LEU A 95 7.93 8.98 11.93
C LEU A 95 7.96 8.13 13.20
N LYS A 96 7.69 8.71 14.36
CA LYS A 96 7.51 7.97 15.63
C LYS A 96 6.50 6.83 15.55
N HIS A 97 5.49 6.94 14.69
CA HIS A 97 4.51 5.87 14.48
C HIS A 97 5.12 4.72 13.70
N MET A 98 5.92 5.00 12.68
CA MET A 98 6.67 3.98 11.93
C MET A 98 7.72 3.29 12.81
N ILE A 99 8.44 4.05 13.63
CA ILE A 99 9.42 3.51 14.58
C ILE A 99 8.77 2.51 15.54
N ARG A 100 7.58 2.81 16.04
CA ARG A 100 6.85 1.93 16.98
C ARG A 100 6.38 0.61 16.36
N GLU A 101 6.21 0.54 15.05
CA GLU A 101 5.83 -0.70 14.35
C GLU A 101 6.96 -1.74 14.34
N VAL A 102 8.21 -1.29 14.51
CA VAL A 102 9.37 -2.18 14.53
C VAL A 102 9.73 -2.49 15.98
N PRO A 103 9.55 -3.73 16.43
CA PRO A 103 9.97 -4.11 17.78
C PRO A 103 11.47 -3.88 18.01
N ALA A 104 11.84 -3.36 19.18
CA ALA A 104 13.20 -2.98 19.49
C ALA A 104 14.20 -4.15 19.43
N GLU A 105 13.72 -5.38 19.64
CA GLU A 105 14.50 -6.61 19.49
C GLU A 105 14.81 -6.96 18.03
N VAL A 106 14.04 -6.43 17.07
CA VAL A 106 14.28 -6.59 15.63
C VAL A 106 15.29 -5.54 15.17
N MET A 107 15.03 -4.29 15.48
CA MET A 107 15.91 -3.15 15.15
C MET A 107 15.46 -1.90 15.91
N ARG A 108 16.41 -1.13 16.40
CA ARG A 108 16.14 0.22 16.90
C ARG A 108 16.30 1.19 15.74
N LEU A 109 15.20 1.82 15.37
CA LEU A 109 15.16 2.87 14.34
C LEU A 109 15.13 4.25 14.99
N THR A 110 15.67 5.22 14.27
CA THR A 110 15.58 6.66 14.53
C THR A 110 14.93 7.37 13.34
N GLU A 111 14.57 8.62 13.48
CA GLU A 111 13.99 9.41 12.39
C GLU A 111 14.95 9.56 11.19
N ASP A 112 16.25 9.60 11.45
CA ASP A 112 17.30 9.75 10.43
C ASP A 112 17.49 8.48 9.56
N ASP A 113 16.95 7.36 9.99
CA ASP A 113 17.05 6.11 9.23
C ASP A 113 16.14 6.10 7.99
N PHE A 114 15.14 6.95 7.94
CA PHE A 114 14.11 6.92 6.90
C PHE A 114 14.48 7.76 5.68
N TYR A 115 14.26 7.19 4.50
CA TYR A 115 14.34 7.91 3.25
C TYR A 115 13.00 8.64 3.00
N LEU A 116 12.92 9.91 3.37
CA LEU A 116 11.69 10.71 3.39
C LEU A 116 10.92 10.74 2.06
N PRO A 117 11.57 10.73 0.87
CA PRO A 117 10.84 10.70 -0.41
C PRO A 117 9.91 9.49 -0.61
N ARG A 118 10.05 8.41 0.17
CA ARG A 118 9.12 7.28 0.15
C ARG A 118 7.76 7.58 0.75
N PHE A 119 7.68 8.60 1.59
CA PHE A 119 6.45 8.99 2.28
C PHE A 119 5.69 10.04 1.47
N ARG A 120 5.02 9.60 0.42
CA ARG A 120 4.14 10.43 -0.38
C ARG A 120 2.71 9.98 -0.17
N TYR A 121 1.89 10.89 0.29
CA TYR A 121 0.48 10.64 0.52
C TYR A 121 -0.36 11.47 -0.45
N VAL A 122 -1.31 10.82 -1.11
CA VAL A 122 -2.24 11.47 -2.03
C VAL A 122 -3.52 11.78 -1.28
N ALA A 123 -4.11 12.95 -1.52
CA ALA A 123 -5.41 13.26 -0.96
C ALA A 123 -6.45 12.25 -1.48
N PRO A 124 -7.30 11.70 -0.60
CA PRO A 124 -8.30 10.73 -1.02
C PRO A 124 -9.28 11.38 -1.99
N ARG A 125 -9.63 10.64 -3.01
CA ARG A 125 -10.62 11.00 -4.01
C ARG A 125 -11.36 9.75 -4.49
N PRO A 126 -12.60 9.87 -4.97
CA PRO A 126 -13.27 8.75 -5.59
C PRO A 126 -12.50 8.24 -6.82
N TYR A 127 -12.56 6.95 -7.07
CA TYR A 127 -12.12 6.39 -8.35
C TYR A 127 -13.01 6.92 -9.46
N THR A 128 -12.40 7.35 -10.56
CA THR A 128 -13.15 7.56 -11.80
C THR A 128 -13.54 6.21 -12.42
N ARG A 129 -14.57 6.22 -13.26
CA ARG A 129 -14.96 5.01 -13.98
C ARG A 129 -13.83 4.48 -14.85
N GLU A 130 -13.13 5.36 -15.56
CA GLU A 130 -12.01 5.00 -16.44
C GLU A 130 -10.85 4.33 -15.66
N GLU A 131 -10.46 4.90 -14.53
CA GLU A 131 -9.41 4.30 -13.67
C GLU A 131 -9.82 2.93 -13.16
N TYR A 132 -11.08 2.78 -12.73
CA TYR A 132 -11.59 1.51 -12.25
C TYR A 132 -11.64 0.47 -13.36
N GLU A 133 -12.16 0.79 -14.53
CA GLU A 133 -12.29 -0.12 -15.66
C GLU A 133 -10.93 -0.59 -16.15
N HIS A 134 -9.94 0.30 -16.21
CA HIS A 134 -8.56 -0.07 -16.56
C HIS A 134 -7.96 -1.06 -15.55
N LEU A 135 -8.11 -0.79 -14.25
CA LEU A 135 -7.65 -1.70 -13.19
C LEU A 135 -8.41 -3.03 -13.22
N HIS A 136 -9.72 -2.98 -13.41
CA HIS A 136 -10.59 -4.15 -13.49
C HIS A 136 -10.20 -5.08 -14.65
N GLU A 137 -9.96 -4.53 -15.83
CA GLU A 137 -9.49 -5.29 -17.00
C GLU A 137 -8.15 -6.00 -16.70
N TRP A 138 -7.21 -5.27 -16.14
CA TRP A 138 -5.91 -5.82 -15.78
C TRP A 138 -6.02 -6.94 -14.73
N MET A 139 -6.74 -6.71 -13.64
CA MET A 139 -6.92 -7.69 -12.57
C MET A 139 -7.69 -8.93 -13.04
N THR A 140 -8.71 -8.75 -13.84
CA THR A 140 -9.50 -9.84 -14.44
C THR A 140 -8.64 -10.69 -15.37
N GLY A 141 -7.82 -10.04 -16.20
CA GLY A 141 -6.87 -10.70 -17.09
C GLY A 141 -5.83 -11.57 -16.34
N TRP A 142 -5.58 -11.26 -15.06
CA TRP A 142 -4.71 -12.06 -14.18
C TRP A 142 -5.49 -13.08 -13.31
N GLY A 143 -6.81 -13.12 -13.39
CA GLY A 143 -7.66 -13.98 -12.56
C GLY A 143 -7.69 -13.55 -11.08
N LEU A 144 -7.41 -12.27 -10.79
CA LEU A 144 -7.38 -11.72 -9.44
C LEU A 144 -8.72 -11.12 -9.02
N LEU A 145 -9.61 -10.86 -9.96
CA LEU A 145 -10.91 -10.24 -9.73
C LEU A 145 -12.00 -10.94 -10.55
N ASP A 146 -13.20 -11.03 -9.97
CA ASP A 146 -14.39 -11.54 -10.67
C ASP A 146 -14.77 -10.57 -11.80
N PRO A 147 -14.92 -11.04 -13.05
CA PRO A 147 -15.36 -10.22 -14.17
C PRO A 147 -16.69 -9.49 -13.94
N GLN A 148 -17.55 -10.00 -13.05
CA GLN A 148 -18.83 -9.38 -12.72
C GLN A 148 -18.74 -8.25 -11.68
N SER A 149 -17.57 -7.95 -11.15
CA SER A 149 -17.34 -6.87 -10.20
C SER A 149 -17.22 -5.53 -10.91
N GLY A 150 -18.32 -5.04 -11.52
CA GLY A 150 -18.33 -3.77 -12.24
C GLY A 150 -18.28 -2.54 -11.31
N TYR A 151 -17.93 -1.40 -11.90
CA TYR A 151 -17.77 -0.11 -11.21
C TYR A 151 -18.94 0.23 -10.28
N ASP A 152 -20.17 0.16 -10.76
CA ASP A 152 -21.36 0.58 -10.01
C ASP A 152 -21.66 -0.33 -8.78
N ARG A 153 -21.10 -1.53 -8.78
CA ARG A 153 -21.22 -2.46 -7.66
C ARG A 153 -20.16 -2.20 -6.58
N ILE A 154 -18.95 -1.82 -6.97
CA ILE A 154 -17.80 -1.69 -6.08
C ILE A 154 -17.60 -0.25 -5.63
N VAL A 155 -17.64 0.70 -6.58
CA VAL A 155 -17.48 2.13 -6.29
C VAL A 155 -18.86 2.71 -5.96
N GLY A 156 -19.18 2.76 -4.68
CA GLY A 156 -20.49 3.17 -4.20
C GLY A 156 -20.85 4.60 -4.59
N ALA A 157 -21.90 4.75 -5.38
CA ALA A 157 -22.44 6.06 -5.79
C ALA A 157 -22.88 6.96 -4.60
N LYS A 158 -23.14 6.37 -3.43
CA LYS A 158 -23.50 7.12 -2.20
C LYS A 158 -22.36 7.97 -1.66
N ILE A 159 -21.14 7.62 -1.98
CA ILE A 159 -19.92 8.24 -1.45
C ILE A 159 -19.44 9.37 -2.36
N SER A 160 -19.59 9.21 -3.68
CA SER A 160 -19.21 10.23 -4.66
C SER A 160 -20.10 11.48 -4.66
N ALA A 161 -21.32 11.38 -4.13
CA ALA A 161 -22.25 12.53 -4.03
C ALA A 161 -21.97 13.45 -2.83
N SER A 162 -21.03 13.12 -1.95
CA SER A 162 -20.74 13.83 -0.70
C SER A 162 -19.35 14.48 -0.67
N ALA A 163 -18.57 14.39 -1.75
CA ALA A 163 -17.22 14.93 -1.88
C ALA A 163 -17.20 16.36 -2.45
#